data_ac562ba00833ba0d5c08d2650100f9f7
#
_entry.id   ac562ba00833ba0d5c08d2650100f9f7
#
_cell.length_a   1.000
_cell.length_b   1.000
_cell.length_c   1.000
_cell.angle_alpha   90.00
_cell.angle_beta   90.00
_cell.angle_gamma   90.00
#
_symmetry.space_group_name_H-M   'P 1'
#
loop_
_entity.id
_entity.type
_entity.pdbx_description
1 polymer ?
#
loop_
_entity_poly.entity_id
_entity_poly.type
_entity_poly.pdbx_seq_one_letter_code
_entity_poly.pdbx_strand_id
1 'polypeptide(L)'
;EIVHGLCATTSGNVDKATLDAQLLGYQRKAMRTLGFAYQVLNEGDVTIVDQKVVAERLNFLGMVAISDPVRADVPQAVQECLSAGIDVKIVTGDTAATAGEIGRQIGLWGDHHSDRAIITGPEFEALTEEEVYNRVDELKIIARARPLDKKRLVETLQKRGHVVAVTGDGTNDAPALKTAHVGLSMGDGTSVAKEASDITIVDNSFSSIGRAVMWGRSLYQNIQRFILFQMTVNVAACCVVLAGAFMG
;
A
#
# COMPACT_ATOMS: atom_id res chain seq x y z
N GLU A 1 -1.51 -24.77 12.50
CA GLU A 1 -2.14 -26.06 12.14
C GLU A 1 -1.10 -27.17 11.94
N ILE A 2 -0.10 -27.00 11.05
CA ILE A 2 0.89 -28.05 10.72
C ILE A 2 1.63 -28.52 11.97
N VAL A 3 2.24 -27.61 12.72
CA VAL A 3 3.03 -27.96 13.94
C VAL A 3 2.17 -28.65 14.99
N HIS A 4 0.96 -28.12 15.25
CA HIS A 4 0.04 -28.73 16.21
C HIS A 4 -0.42 -30.13 15.78
N GLY A 5 -0.63 -30.36 14.46
CA GLY A 5 -0.99 -31.66 13.91
C GLY A 5 0.10 -32.73 14.06
N LEU A 6 1.35 -32.32 14.24
CA LEU A 6 2.49 -33.22 14.48
C LEU A 6 2.75 -33.52 15.98
N CYS A 7 2.03 -32.81 16.87
CA CYS A 7 2.25 -32.93 18.32
C CYS A 7 1.37 -34.02 18.93
N ALA A 8 1.98 -34.86 19.79
CA ALA A 8 1.27 -35.87 20.56
C ALA A 8 0.58 -35.31 21.80
N THR A 9 1.13 -34.23 22.37
CA THR A 9 0.63 -33.57 23.60
C THR A 9 0.74 -32.07 23.49
N THR A 10 -0.04 -31.34 24.31
CA THR A 10 -0.03 -29.89 24.40
C THR A 10 0.38 -29.47 25.80
N SER A 11 1.38 -28.60 25.90
CA SER A 11 1.78 -28.03 27.21
C SER A 11 0.68 -27.09 27.72
N GLY A 12 0.31 -27.22 29.01
CA GLY A 12 -0.62 -26.29 29.65
C GLY A 12 -2.11 -26.62 29.51
N ASN A 13 -2.47 -27.85 29.14
CA ASN A 13 -3.87 -28.33 29.13
C ASN A 13 -4.86 -27.47 28.30
N VAL A 14 -4.37 -26.82 27.25
CA VAL A 14 -5.21 -26.01 26.34
C VAL A 14 -5.80 -26.94 25.28
N ASP A 15 -7.11 -26.93 25.14
CA ASP A 15 -7.81 -27.75 24.16
C ASP A 15 -7.62 -27.22 22.72
N LYS A 16 -7.75 -28.13 21.76
CA LYS A 16 -7.58 -27.80 20.34
C LYS A 16 -8.58 -26.72 19.89
N ALA A 17 -9.82 -26.72 20.39
CA ALA A 17 -10.83 -25.78 19.99
C ALA A 17 -10.47 -24.33 20.40
N THR A 18 -9.88 -24.16 21.58
CA THR A 18 -9.38 -22.87 22.05
C THR A 18 -8.19 -22.38 21.20
N LEU A 19 -7.26 -23.28 20.85
CA LEU A 19 -6.13 -22.92 19.98
C LEU A 19 -6.58 -22.52 18.57
N ASP A 20 -7.53 -23.26 17.99
CA ASP A 20 -8.09 -22.96 16.68
C ASP A 20 -8.88 -21.63 16.69
N ALA A 21 -9.62 -21.34 17.75
CA ALA A 21 -10.31 -20.06 17.91
C ALA A 21 -9.32 -18.86 18.02
N GLN A 22 -8.23 -19.03 18.78
CA GLN A 22 -7.17 -18.02 18.87
C GLN A 22 -6.46 -17.82 17.53
N LEU A 23 -6.14 -18.91 16.83
CA LEU A 23 -5.51 -18.88 15.52
C LEU A 23 -6.38 -18.12 14.51
N LEU A 24 -7.68 -18.41 14.47
CA LEU A 24 -8.64 -17.69 13.65
C LEU A 24 -8.71 -16.20 14.03
N GLY A 25 -8.65 -15.89 15.32
CA GLY A 25 -8.59 -14.49 15.81
C GLY A 25 -7.36 -13.75 15.30
N TYR A 26 -6.20 -14.37 15.32
CA TYR A 26 -4.96 -13.79 14.77
C TYR A 26 -4.99 -13.68 13.25
N GLN A 27 -5.52 -14.70 12.55
CA GLN A 27 -5.66 -14.67 11.09
C GLN A 27 -6.62 -13.56 10.62
N ARG A 28 -7.72 -13.33 11.33
CA ARG A 28 -8.65 -12.22 11.04
C ARG A 28 -7.98 -10.84 11.18
N LYS A 29 -7.00 -10.73 12.08
CA LYS A 29 -6.17 -9.52 12.25
C LYS A 29 -4.96 -9.48 11.33
N ALA A 30 -4.91 -10.39 10.34
CA ALA A 30 -3.82 -10.51 9.38
C ALA A 30 -2.42 -10.73 9.99
N MET A 31 -2.36 -11.28 11.20
CA MET A 31 -1.11 -11.56 11.88
C MET A 31 -0.47 -12.83 11.32
N ARG A 32 0.84 -12.83 11.14
CA ARG A 32 1.62 -14.05 10.91
C ARG A 32 1.69 -14.86 12.18
N THR A 33 1.42 -16.17 12.10
CA THR A 33 1.46 -17.05 13.26
C THR A 33 2.55 -18.10 13.09
N LEU A 34 3.36 -18.29 14.14
CA LEU A 34 4.35 -19.34 14.25
C LEU A 34 3.99 -20.24 15.43
N GLY A 35 3.89 -21.54 15.17
CA GLY A 35 3.73 -22.56 16.20
C GLY A 35 5.08 -23.13 16.62
N PHE A 36 5.25 -23.38 17.91
CA PHE A 36 6.44 -23.95 18.50
C PHE A 36 6.11 -25.26 19.19
N ALA A 37 6.98 -26.24 19.01
CA ALA A 37 6.92 -27.52 19.68
C ALA A 37 8.32 -27.95 20.09
N TYR A 38 8.43 -28.77 21.12
CA TYR A 38 9.68 -29.34 21.58
C TYR A 38 9.54 -30.83 21.85
N GLN A 39 10.65 -31.54 21.83
CA GLN A 39 10.75 -32.93 22.25
C GLN A 39 11.95 -33.06 23.17
N VAL A 40 11.77 -33.74 24.28
CA VAL A 40 12.88 -34.18 25.15
C VAL A 40 13.50 -35.40 24.53
N LEU A 41 14.79 -35.33 24.24
CA LEU A 41 15.54 -36.43 23.65
C LEU A 41 16.14 -37.32 24.73
N ASN A 42 16.04 -38.65 24.54
CA ASN A 42 16.79 -39.63 25.30
C ASN A 42 18.06 -40.04 24.55
N GLU A 43 18.99 -40.64 25.25
CA GLU A 43 20.21 -41.18 24.66
C GLU A 43 19.88 -42.24 23.60
N GLY A 44 20.25 -41.97 22.33
CA GLY A 44 19.93 -42.81 21.18
C GLY A 44 18.74 -42.42 20.32
N ASP A 45 17.97 -41.40 20.67
CA ASP A 45 16.86 -40.90 19.84
C ASP A 45 17.38 -40.27 18.52
N VAL A 46 16.87 -40.79 17.38
CA VAL A 46 17.17 -40.22 16.06
C VAL A 46 16.14 -39.18 15.72
N THR A 47 16.58 -37.93 15.51
CA THR A 47 15.71 -36.79 15.28
C THR A 47 15.68 -36.29 13.83
N ILE A 48 16.67 -36.66 13.05
CA ILE A 48 16.79 -36.25 11.65
C ILE A 48 17.13 -37.50 10.80
N VAL A 49 16.25 -37.83 9.85
CA VAL A 49 16.47 -38.85 8.82
C VAL A 49 16.25 -38.21 7.47
N ASP A 50 17.19 -38.34 6.55
CA ASP A 50 17.13 -37.77 5.18
C ASP A 50 16.80 -36.27 5.17
N GLN A 51 17.42 -35.50 6.05
CA GLN A 51 17.21 -34.06 6.23
C GLN A 51 15.78 -33.67 6.68
N LYS A 52 14.97 -34.62 7.09
CA LYS A 52 13.64 -34.38 7.65
C LYS A 52 13.66 -34.63 9.15
N VAL A 53 12.97 -33.74 9.88
CA VAL A 53 12.77 -33.90 11.32
C VAL A 53 11.80 -35.08 11.53
N VAL A 54 12.26 -36.12 12.20
CA VAL A 54 11.43 -37.23 12.64
C VAL A 54 11.23 -37.07 14.15
N ALA A 55 10.03 -36.70 14.53
CA ALA A 55 9.69 -36.45 15.93
C ALA A 55 8.35 -37.12 16.24
N GLU A 56 8.43 -38.24 16.99
CA GLU A 56 7.24 -39.04 17.35
C GLU A 56 6.54 -38.54 18.62
N ARG A 57 7.21 -37.70 19.41
CA ARG A 57 6.76 -37.24 20.74
C ARG A 57 6.90 -35.71 20.90
N LEU A 58 6.45 -34.94 19.90
CA LEU A 58 6.42 -33.48 19.99
C LEU A 58 5.37 -33.02 20.99
N ASN A 59 5.79 -32.12 21.85
CA ASN A 59 4.91 -31.38 22.75
C ASN A 59 4.70 -29.98 22.20
N PHE A 60 3.46 -29.59 21.95
CA PHE A 60 3.14 -28.23 21.52
C PHE A 60 3.38 -27.26 22.66
N LEU A 61 4.29 -26.31 22.46
CA LEU A 61 4.65 -25.30 23.46
C LEU A 61 3.70 -24.09 23.42
N GLY A 62 3.33 -23.67 22.21
CA GLY A 62 2.49 -22.48 22.02
C GLY A 62 2.59 -21.90 20.62
N MET A 63 1.87 -20.79 20.41
CA MET A 63 1.97 -20.00 19.19
C MET A 63 2.29 -18.53 19.50
N VAL A 64 2.99 -17.88 18.59
CA VAL A 64 3.27 -16.46 18.61
C VAL A 64 2.61 -15.83 17.39
N ALA A 65 1.90 -14.74 17.60
CA ALA A 65 1.35 -13.90 16.56
C ALA A 65 2.26 -12.70 16.33
N ILE A 66 2.64 -12.48 15.09
CA ILE A 66 3.51 -11.39 14.66
C ILE A 66 2.67 -10.43 13.83
N SER A 67 2.62 -9.18 14.23
CA SER A 67 2.01 -8.11 13.44
C SER A 67 3.04 -7.03 13.19
N ASP A 68 2.97 -6.44 11.99
CA ASP A 68 3.67 -5.20 11.68
C ASP A 68 2.65 -4.06 11.84
N PRO A 69 2.74 -3.25 12.91
CA PRO A 69 1.76 -2.21 13.16
C PRO A 69 1.87 -1.09 12.14
N VAL A 70 0.72 -0.55 11.73
CA VAL A 70 0.69 0.69 10.94
C VAL A 70 1.35 1.81 11.75
N ARG A 71 2.18 2.61 11.10
CA ARG A 71 2.82 3.78 11.72
C ARG A 71 1.74 4.77 12.20
N ALA A 72 1.92 5.35 13.36
CA ALA A 72 0.91 6.16 14.03
C ALA A 72 0.49 7.42 13.25
N ASP A 73 1.37 7.95 12.40
CA ASP A 73 1.12 9.14 11.57
C ASP A 73 0.33 8.86 10.29
N VAL A 74 0.30 7.60 9.83
CA VAL A 74 -0.29 7.23 8.53
C VAL A 74 -1.81 7.42 8.47
N PRO A 75 -2.61 7.00 9.48
CA PRO A 75 -4.06 7.17 9.42
C PRO A 75 -4.48 8.63 9.25
N GLN A 76 -3.86 9.54 10.00
CA GLN A 76 -4.15 10.97 9.90
C GLN A 76 -3.74 11.51 8.52
N ALA A 77 -2.56 11.17 8.03
CA ALA A 77 -2.06 11.63 6.74
C ALA A 77 -2.93 11.14 5.57
N VAL A 78 -3.46 9.90 5.63
CA VAL A 78 -4.42 9.38 4.66
C VAL A 78 -5.72 10.19 4.69
N GLN A 79 -6.27 10.50 5.87
CA GLN A 79 -7.47 11.32 5.99
C GLN A 79 -7.27 12.75 5.47
N GLU A 80 -6.11 13.34 5.70
CA GLU A 80 -5.74 14.64 5.11
C GLU A 80 -5.72 14.58 3.58
N CYS A 81 -5.15 13.52 2.99
CA CYS A 81 -5.17 13.30 1.54
C CYS A 81 -6.61 13.17 1.01
N LEU A 82 -7.44 12.33 1.63
CA LEU A 82 -8.84 12.13 1.24
C LEU A 82 -9.65 13.44 1.33
N SER A 83 -9.47 14.20 2.41
CA SER A 83 -10.11 15.50 2.63
C SER A 83 -9.66 16.55 1.59
N ALA A 84 -8.45 16.43 1.09
CA ALA A 84 -7.90 17.25 0.01
C ALA A 84 -8.35 16.77 -1.39
N GLY A 85 -9.26 15.80 -1.50
CA GLY A 85 -9.75 15.24 -2.76
C GLY A 85 -8.74 14.36 -3.49
N ILE A 86 -7.78 13.79 -2.76
CA ILE A 86 -6.83 12.81 -3.31
C ILE A 86 -7.35 11.43 -3.00
N ASP A 87 -7.60 10.61 -4.02
CA ASP A 87 -7.96 9.21 -3.83
C ASP A 87 -6.71 8.39 -3.56
N VAL A 88 -6.70 7.68 -2.43
CA VAL A 88 -5.59 6.82 -2.00
C VAL A 88 -5.92 5.37 -2.33
N LYS A 89 -4.96 4.64 -2.88
CA LYS A 89 -5.10 3.22 -3.23
C LYS A 89 -3.91 2.43 -2.68
N ILE A 90 -4.17 1.23 -2.18
CA ILE A 90 -3.13 0.29 -1.71
C ILE A 90 -2.89 -0.76 -2.80
N VAL A 91 -1.63 -0.95 -3.18
CA VAL A 91 -1.21 -2.01 -4.09
C VAL A 91 -0.05 -2.76 -3.46
N THR A 92 -0.30 -3.97 -3.00
CA THR A 92 0.65 -4.74 -2.19
C THR A 92 0.77 -6.20 -2.63
N GLY A 93 1.92 -6.81 -2.38
CA GLY A 93 2.11 -8.26 -2.49
C GLY A 93 1.47 -9.08 -1.37
N ASP A 94 0.97 -8.44 -0.32
CA ASP A 94 0.32 -9.09 0.82
C ASP A 94 -1.02 -9.72 0.45
N THR A 95 -1.54 -10.55 1.37
CA THR A 95 -2.85 -11.18 1.20
C THR A 95 -3.98 -10.15 1.28
N ALA A 96 -5.15 -10.46 0.68
CA ALA A 96 -6.32 -9.60 0.74
C ALA A 96 -6.78 -9.34 2.20
N ALA A 97 -6.65 -10.32 3.08
CA ALA A 97 -6.97 -10.17 4.50
C ALA A 97 -6.04 -9.15 5.19
N THR A 98 -4.72 -9.24 4.94
CA THR A 98 -3.73 -8.30 5.50
C THR A 98 -3.95 -6.88 4.95
N ALA A 99 -4.07 -6.76 3.63
CA ALA A 99 -4.25 -5.47 2.98
C ALA A 99 -5.59 -4.80 3.37
N GLY A 100 -6.66 -5.60 3.51
CA GLY A 100 -7.96 -5.13 3.98
C GLY A 100 -7.92 -4.63 5.43
N GLU A 101 -7.23 -5.36 6.32
CA GLU A 101 -7.06 -4.93 7.72
C GLU A 101 -6.24 -3.64 7.83
N ILE A 102 -5.15 -3.53 7.08
CA ILE A 102 -4.37 -2.28 6.98
C ILE A 102 -5.27 -1.15 6.44
N GLY A 103 -6.00 -1.40 5.36
CA GLY A 103 -6.92 -0.42 4.79
C GLY A 103 -7.98 0.07 5.79
N ARG A 104 -8.47 -0.84 6.67
CA ARG A 104 -9.41 -0.49 7.74
C ARG A 104 -8.74 0.38 8.82
N GLN A 105 -7.54 0.01 9.27
CA GLN A 105 -6.80 0.75 10.29
C GLN A 105 -6.44 2.18 9.85
N ILE A 106 -6.16 2.40 8.58
CA ILE A 106 -5.85 3.74 8.05
C ILE A 106 -7.09 4.50 7.58
N GLY A 107 -8.28 3.91 7.71
CA GLY A 107 -9.55 4.55 7.32
C GLY A 107 -9.77 4.68 5.81
N LEU A 108 -9.06 3.89 5.02
CA LEU A 108 -9.20 3.86 3.56
C LEU A 108 -10.34 2.96 3.10
N TRP A 109 -10.58 1.88 3.83
CA TRP A 109 -11.57 0.85 3.51
C TRP A 109 -12.33 0.43 4.77
N GLY A 110 -13.60 0.05 4.62
CA GLY A 110 -14.46 -0.39 5.71
C GLY A 110 -15.74 -1.04 5.18
N ASP A 111 -16.61 -1.46 6.09
CA ASP A 111 -17.83 -2.25 5.80
C ASP A 111 -18.85 -1.53 4.91
N HIS A 112 -18.69 -0.21 4.69
CA HIS A 112 -19.52 0.59 3.79
C HIS A 112 -19.03 0.57 2.33
N HIS A 113 -17.86 -0.01 2.05
CA HIS A 113 -17.36 -0.19 0.70
C HIS A 113 -17.87 -1.52 0.12
N SER A 114 -18.11 -1.55 -1.18
CA SER A 114 -18.49 -2.78 -1.86
C SER A 114 -17.32 -3.76 -1.94
N ASP A 115 -17.62 -5.06 -2.08
CA ASP A 115 -16.61 -6.11 -2.31
C ASP A 115 -15.77 -5.85 -3.59
N ARG A 116 -16.27 -4.99 -4.48
CA ARG A 116 -15.55 -4.56 -5.69
C ARG A 116 -14.37 -3.63 -5.43
N ALA A 117 -14.28 -3.06 -4.22
CA ALA A 117 -13.21 -2.17 -3.83
C ALA A 117 -11.88 -2.90 -3.55
N ILE A 118 -11.93 -4.21 -3.32
CA ILE A 118 -10.75 -5.07 -3.15
C ILE A 118 -10.71 -6.09 -4.29
N ILE A 119 -9.51 -6.32 -4.82
CA ILE A 119 -9.24 -7.35 -5.83
C ILE A 119 -7.87 -7.96 -5.59
N THR A 120 -7.68 -9.20 -6.01
CA THR A 120 -6.36 -9.83 -6.03
C THR A 120 -5.65 -9.62 -7.37
N GLY A 121 -4.30 -9.67 -7.38
CA GLY A 121 -3.50 -9.55 -8.60
C GLY A 121 -3.93 -10.51 -9.70
N PRO A 122 -4.10 -11.82 -9.45
CA PRO A 122 -4.59 -12.77 -10.45
C PRO A 122 -5.98 -12.42 -11.01
N GLU A 123 -6.91 -11.96 -10.17
CA GLU A 123 -8.22 -11.49 -10.63
C GLU A 123 -8.09 -10.21 -11.46
N PHE A 124 -7.25 -9.26 -11.04
CA PHE A 124 -6.99 -8.02 -11.75
C PHE A 124 -6.34 -8.27 -13.13
N GLU A 125 -5.45 -9.25 -13.22
CA GLU A 125 -4.84 -9.68 -14.48
C GLU A 125 -5.88 -10.27 -15.45
N ALA A 126 -6.84 -11.04 -14.94
CA ALA A 126 -7.87 -11.69 -15.73
C ALA A 126 -8.89 -10.70 -16.33
N LEU A 127 -9.00 -9.49 -15.79
CA LEU A 127 -9.89 -8.45 -16.32
C LEU A 127 -9.39 -7.93 -17.68
N THR A 128 -10.32 -7.68 -18.58
CA THR A 128 -10.06 -6.96 -19.84
C THR A 128 -9.70 -5.49 -19.57
N GLU A 129 -9.12 -4.80 -20.55
CA GLU A 129 -8.79 -3.37 -20.42
C GLU A 129 -10.04 -2.51 -20.16
N GLU A 130 -11.18 -2.85 -20.78
CA GLU A 130 -12.43 -2.16 -20.59
C GLU A 130 -13.00 -2.37 -19.18
N GLU A 131 -12.95 -3.58 -18.65
CA GLU A 131 -13.38 -3.89 -17.29
C GLU A 131 -12.53 -3.16 -16.24
N VAL A 132 -11.20 -3.13 -16.43
CA VAL A 132 -10.30 -2.37 -15.55
C VAL A 132 -10.62 -0.88 -15.63
N TYR A 133 -10.78 -0.33 -16.84
CA TYR A 133 -11.10 1.07 -17.05
C TYR A 133 -12.40 1.49 -16.34
N ASN A 134 -13.44 0.64 -16.38
CA ASN A 134 -14.72 0.90 -15.75
C ASN A 134 -14.72 0.72 -14.22
N ARG A 135 -13.78 -0.07 -13.68
CA ARG A 135 -13.72 -0.41 -12.26
C ARG A 135 -12.67 0.37 -11.48
N VAL A 136 -11.67 0.94 -12.13
CA VAL A 136 -10.44 1.47 -11.51
C VAL A 136 -10.69 2.55 -10.46
N ASP A 137 -11.74 3.35 -10.60
CA ASP A 137 -12.09 4.40 -9.63
C ASP A 137 -12.65 3.81 -8.33
N GLU A 138 -13.40 2.70 -8.41
CA GLU A 138 -13.96 2.02 -7.25
C GLU A 138 -12.90 1.23 -6.48
N LEU A 139 -11.82 0.79 -7.15
CA LEU A 139 -10.76 0.01 -6.53
C LEU A 139 -10.02 0.84 -5.48
N LYS A 140 -9.91 0.28 -4.27
CA LYS A 140 -9.11 0.83 -3.16
C LYS A 140 -7.90 -0.03 -2.86
N ILE A 141 -8.00 -1.35 -3.03
CA ILE A 141 -6.95 -2.30 -2.64
C ILE A 141 -6.75 -3.34 -3.75
N ILE A 142 -5.50 -3.50 -4.20
CA ILE A 142 -5.05 -4.64 -5.00
C ILE A 142 -4.07 -5.44 -4.15
N ALA A 143 -4.49 -6.62 -3.73
CA ALA A 143 -3.72 -7.54 -2.92
C ALA A 143 -3.01 -8.58 -3.78
N ARG A 144 -1.89 -9.15 -3.33
CA ARG A 144 -1.07 -10.09 -4.12
C ARG A 144 -0.72 -9.56 -5.52
N ALA A 145 -0.52 -8.23 -5.60
CA ALA A 145 -0.17 -7.55 -6.82
C ALA A 145 1.27 -7.86 -7.24
N ARG A 146 1.47 -8.00 -8.54
CA ARG A 146 2.79 -8.09 -9.16
C ARG A 146 3.23 -6.70 -9.64
N PRO A 147 4.50 -6.49 -9.96
CA PRO A 147 5.00 -5.21 -10.47
C PRO A 147 4.24 -4.69 -11.68
N LEU A 148 3.85 -5.59 -12.60
CA LEU A 148 3.07 -5.23 -13.80
C LEU A 148 1.64 -4.80 -13.48
N ASP A 149 1.02 -5.35 -12.44
CA ASP A 149 -0.33 -4.96 -12.00
C ASP A 149 -0.32 -3.52 -11.48
N LYS A 150 0.74 -3.13 -10.74
CA LYS A 150 0.94 -1.74 -10.28
C LYS A 150 1.04 -0.78 -11.47
N LYS A 151 1.86 -1.13 -12.46
CA LYS A 151 2.02 -0.33 -13.68
C LYS A 151 0.70 -0.20 -14.45
N ARG A 152 -0.02 -1.32 -14.67
CA ARG A 152 -1.31 -1.34 -15.37
C ARG A 152 -2.35 -0.46 -14.70
N LEU A 153 -2.41 -0.49 -13.36
CA LEU A 153 -3.29 0.40 -12.59
C LEU A 153 -2.98 1.87 -12.88
N VAL A 154 -1.70 2.24 -12.82
CA VAL A 154 -1.25 3.63 -13.09
C VAL A 154 -1.64 4.06 -14.50
N GLU A 155 -1.34 3.26 -15.51
CA GLU A 155 -1.67 3.56 -16.91
C GLU A 155 -3.18 3.72 -17.12
N THR A 156 -4.00 2.89 -16.46
CA THR A 156 -5.46 2.98 -16.59
C THR A 156 -6.00 4.23 -15.92
N LEU A 157 -5.50 4.60 -14.73
CA LEU A 157 -5.87 5.85 -14.07
C LEU A 157 -5.50 7.07 -14.92
N GLN A 158 -4.32 7.06 -15.54
CA GLN A 158 -3.90 8.12 -16.46
C GLN A 158 -4.79 8.21 -17.71
N LYS A 159 -5.18 7.07 -18.31
CA LYS A 159 -6.13 7.02 -19.42
C LYS A 159 -7.50 7.62 -19.05
N ARG A 160 -7.89 7.55 -17.77
CA ARG A 160 -9.12 8.21 -17.26
C ARG A 160 -8.95 9.70 -16.98
N GLY A 161 -7.77 10.25 -17.20
CA GLY A 161 -7.47 11.68 -16.99
C GLY A 161 -7.06 12.04 -15.56
N HIS A 162 -6.79 11.05 -14.70
CA HIS A 162 -6.29 11.31 -13.36
C HIS A 162 -4.81 11.65 -13.36
N VAL A 163 -4.41 12.56 -12.47
CA VAL A 163 -3.00 12.79 -12.14
C VAL A 163 -2.60 11.78 -11.06
N VAL A 164 -1.65 10.92 -11.38
CA VAL A 164 -1.27 9.77 -10.54
C VAL A 164 0.11 9.98 -9.95
N ALA A 165 0.21 9.86 -8.64
CA ALA A 165 1.46 9.71 -7.91
C ALA A 165 1.58 8.27 -7.39
N VAL A 166 2.78 7.72 -7.39
CA VAL A 166 3.08 6.39 -6.87
C VAL A 166 4.15 6.50 -5.81
N THR A 167 3.98 5.83 -4.69
CA THR A 167 5.02 5.65 -3.68
C THR A 167 5.56 4.23 -3.72
N GLY A 168 6.87 4.06 -3.57
CA GLY A 168 7.49 2.75 -3.50
C GLY A 168 8.91 2.82 -2.94
N ASP A 169 9.40 1.71 -2.41
CA ASP A 169 10.72 1.57 -1.82
C ASP A 169 11.54 0.42 -2.43
N GLY A 170 10.86 -0.47 -3.14
CA GLY A 170 11.44 -1.67 -3.71
C GLY A 170 11.74 -1.59 -5.20
N THR A 171 12.61 -2.49 -5.66
CA THR A 171 12.89 -2.69 -7.09
C THR A 171 11.63 -3.04 -7.89
N ASN A 172 10.67 -3.72 -7.24
CA ASN A 172 9.41 -4.12 -7.83
C ASN A 172 8.48 -2.92 -8.14
N ASP A 173 8.71 -1.78 -7.51
CA ASP A 173 7.91 -0.56 -7.69
C ASP A 173 8.42 0.31 -8.85
N ALA A 174 9.65 0.11 -9.28
CA ALA A 174 10.30 0.94 -10.30
C ALA A 174 9.49 1.10 -11.60
N PRO A 175 8.85 0.07 -12.18
CA PRO A 175 8.01 0.24 -13.38
C PRO A 175 6.82 1.18 -13.14
N ALA A 176 6.18 1.11 -11.97
CA ALA A 176 5.05 1.97 -11.62
C ALA A 176 5.51 3.39 -11.29
N LEU A 177 6.61 3.54 -10.53
CA LEU A 177 7.23 4.83 -10.21
C LEU A 177 7.54 5.62 -11.48
N LYS A 178 8.19 4.96 -12.45
CA LYS A 178 8.56 5.59 -13.72
C LYS A 178 7.38 5.91 -14.63
N THR A 179 6.28 5.17 -14.51
CA THR A 179 5.08 5.37 -15.35
C THR A 179 4.17 6.46 -14.79
N ALA A 180 4.21 6.69 -13.48
CA ALA A 180 3.39 7.70 -12.81
C ALA A 180 3.72 9.12 -13.29
N HIS A 181 2.80 10.08 -13.07
CA HIS A 181 3.10 11.49 -13.29
C HIS A 181 4.10 12.02 -12.24
N VAL A 182 4.07 11.43 -11.03
CA VAL A 182 5.03 11.71 -9.97
C VAL A 182 5.40 10.42 -9.28
N GLY A 183 6.63 9.97 -9.44
CA GLY A 183 7.22 8.86 -8.70
C GLY A 183 7.83 9.35 -7.38
N LEU A 184 7.48 8.72 -6.26
CA LEU A 184 7.95 9.07 -4.93
C LEU A 184 8.67 7.86 -4.32
N SER A 185 9.97 7.94 -4.07
CA SER A 185 10.71 6.90 -3.35
C SER A 185 10.89 7.25 -1.88
N MET A 186 11.01 6.24 -1.04
CA MET A 186 11.39 6.43 0.36
C MET A 186 12.90 6.58 0.50
N GLY A 187 13.36 7.30 1.52
CA GLY A 187 14.78 7.55 1.77
C GLY A 187 15.57 6.25 2.00
N ASP A 188 14.96 5.26 2.64
CA ASP A 188 15.52 3.93 2.86
C ASP A 188 15.26 2.96 1.69
N GLY A 189 14.59 3.42 0.63
CA GLY A 189 14.32 2.63 -0.55
C GLY A 189 15.57 2.23 -1.33
N THR A 190 15.42 1.22 -2.19
CA THR A 190 16.51 0.73 -3.05
C THR A 190 16.99 1.81 -4.03
N SER A 191 18.25 1.72 -4.48
CA SER A 191 18.80 2.61 -5.52
C SER A 191 17.93 2.62 -6.78
N VAL A 192 17.42 1.46 -7.18
CA VAL A 192 16.55 1.30 -8.35
C VAL A 192 15.22 2.08 -8.19
N ALA A 193 14.60 2.03 -7.01
CA ALA A 193 13.39 2.81 -6.73
C ALA A 193 13.69 4.32 -6.76
N LYS A 194 14.82 4.76 -6.18
CA LYS A 194 15.24 6.17 -6.18
C LYS A 194 15.52 6.69 -7.59
N GLU A 195 16.19 5.90 -8.42
CA GLU A 195 16.48 6.26 -9.83
C GLU A 195 15.21 6.30 -10.70
N ALA A 196 14.19 5.50 -10.35
CA ALA A 196 12.92 5.48 -11.06
C ALA A 196 11.95 6.57 -10.60
N SER A 197 12.24 7.28 -9.51
CA SER A 197 11.38 8.29 -8.90
C SER A 197 11.81 9.71 -9.24
N ASP A 198 10.85 10.64 -9.17
CA ASP A 198 11.09 12.08 -9.36
C ASP A 198 11.47 12.76 -8.05
N ILE A 199 10.99 12.24 -6.92
CA ILE A 199 11.17 12.81 -5.58
C ILE A 199 11.53 11.69 -4.59
N THR A 200 12.48 11.95 -3.70
CA THR A 200 12.83 11.06 -2.59
C THR A 200 12.38 11.67 -1.26
N ILE A 201 11.58 10.93 -0.48
CA ILE A 201 11.09 11.30 0.84
C ILE A 201 12.13 10.88 1.88
N VAL A 202 12.96 11.81 2.30
CA VAL A 202 14.15 11.54 3.12
C VAL A 202 13.81 11.03 4.53
N ASP A 203 12.71 11.50 5.10
CA ASP A 203 12.25 11.12 6.46
C ASP A 203 11.38 9.86 6.49
N ASN A 204 11.19 9.20 5.35
CA ASN A 204 10.37 7.99 5.20
C ASN A 204 8.94 8.12 5.73
N SER A 205 8.42 9.35 5.84
CA SER A 205 7.09 9.61 6.40
C SER A 205 6.05 9.85 5.31
N PHE A 206 4.94 9.13 5.38
CA PHE A 206 3.81 9.35 4.48
C PHE A 206 3.18 10.75 4.67
N SER A 207 3.24 11.31 5.88
CA SER A 207 2.75 12.67 6.17
C SER A 207 3.51 13.75 5.39
N SER A 208 4.79 13.51 5.07
CA SER A 208 5.59 14.42 4.25
C SER A 208 5.10 14.50 2.80
N ILE A 209 4.49 13.42 2.28
CA ILE A 209 3.83 13.42 0.97
C ILE A 209 2.63 14.36 0.99
N GLY A 210 1.77 14.28 1.99
CA GLY A 210 0.63 15.19 2.17
C GLY A 210 1.06 16.65 2.21
N ARG A 211 2.11 16.96 2.98
CA ARG A 211 2.71 18.31 3.04
C ARG A 211 3.26 18.78 1.70
N ALA A 212 3.96 17.90 0.97
CA ALA A 212 4.48 18.22 -0.37
C ALA A 212 3.35 18.57 -1.35
N VAL A 213 2.24 17.82 -1.34
CA VAL A 213 1.07 18.13 -2.15
C VAL A 213 0.45 19.48 -1.76
N MET A 214 0.31 19.76 -0.47
CA MET A 214 -0.21 21.04 0.03
C MET A 214 0.65 22.22 -0.46
N TRP A 215 1.96 22.14 -0.31
CA TRP A 215 2.89 23.16 -0.79
C TRP A 215 2.86 23.30 -2.31
N GLY A 216 2.82 22.19 -3.05
CA GLY A 216 2.71 22.20 -4.52
C GLY A 216 1.44 22.90 -5.00
N ARG A 217 0.30 22.62 -4.37
CA ARG A 217 -0.98 23.32 -4.68
C ARG A 217 -0.91 24.80 -4.38
N SER A 218 -0.32 25.20 -3.25
CA SER A 218 -0.13 26.61 -2.90
C SER A 218 0.77 27.33 -3.91
N LEU A 219 1.89 26.71 -4.28
CA LEU A 219 2.81 27.23 -5.29
C LEU A 219 2.10 27.41 -6.65
N TYR A 220 1.35 26.39 -7.09
CA TYR A 220 0.59 26.45 -8.33
C TYR A 220 -0.43 27.62 -8.34
N GLN A 221 -1.16 27.80 -7.25
CA GLN A 221 -2.10 28.93 -7.11
C GLN A 221 -1.38 30.28 -7.19
N ASN A 222 -0.21 30.40 -6.57
CA ASN A 222 0.58 31.61 -6.63
C ASN A 222 1.09 31.93 -8.04
N ILE A 223 1.53 30.89 -8.78
CA ILE A 223 1.94 31.02 -10.18
C ILE A 223 0.74 31.45 -11.04
N GLN A 224 -0.42 30.84 -10.87
CA GLN A 224 -1.63 31.23 -11.60
C GLN A 224 -2.00 32.70 -11.33
N ARG A 225 -1.99 33.14 -10.07
CA ARG A 225 -2.27 34.53 -9.71
C ARG A 225 -1.26 35.51 -10.34
N PHE A 226 0.01 35.13 -10.31
CA PHE A 226 1.07 35.94 -10.94
C PHE A 226 0.87 36.05 -12.44
N ILE A 227 0.59 34.95 -13.14
CA ILE A 227 0.34 34.98 -14.59
C ILE A 227 -0.89 35.82 -14.92
N LEU A 228 -2.00 35.66 -14.18
CA LEU A 228 -3.20 36.48 -14.38
C LEU A 228 -2.92 37.97 -14.18
N PHE A 229 -2.20 38.34 -13.13
CA PHE A 229 -1.78 39.69 -12.89
C PHE A 229 -0.94 40.23 -14.04
N GLN A 230 0.08 39.51 -14.48
CA GLN A 230 0.96 39.91 -15.57
C GLN A 230 0.20 40.07 -16.90
N MET A 231 -0.71 39.16 -17.20
CA MET A 231 -1.57 39.24 -18.38
C MET A 231 -2.47 40.47 -18.34
N THR A 232 -3.07 40.73 -17.18
CA THR A 232 -3.93 41.93 -16.99
C THR A 232 -3.17 43.22 -17.23
N VAL A 233 -1.96 43.34 -16.68
CA VAL A 233 -1.09 44.50 -16.89
C VAL A 233 -0.73 44.70 -18.36
N ASN A 234 -0.36 43.59 -19.05
CA ASN A 234 0.01 43.65 -20.47
C ASN A 234 -1.19 44.04 -21.34
N VAL A 235 -2.37 43.49 -21.09
CA VAL A 235 -3.60 43.84 -21.81
C VAL A 235 -3.96 45.31 -21.57
N ALA A 236 -3.90 45.80 -20.31
CA ALA A 236 -4.16 47.19 -19.99
C ALA A 236 -3.18 48.12 -20.71
N ALA A 237 -1.87 47.79 -20.71
CA ALA A 237 -0.88 48.61 -21.43
C ALA A 237 -1.16 48.64 -22.95
N CYS A 238 -1.49 47.51 -23.55
CA CYS A 238 -1.89 47.48 -24.98
C CYS A 238 -3.12 48.36 -25.24
N CYS A 239 -4.15 48.27 -24.39
CA CYS A 239 -5.36 49.09 -24.54
C CYS A 239 -5.06 50.59 -24.42
N VAL A 240 -4.20 51.01 -23.48
CA VAL A 240 -3.78 52.39 -23.31
C VAL A 240 -3.04 52.91 -24.55
N VAL A 241 -2.08 52.11 -25.06
CA VAL A 241 -1.34 52.47 -26.30
C VAL A 241 -2.28 52.57 -27.50
N LEU A 242 -3.19 51.63 -27.67
CA LEU A 242 -4.19 51.66 -28.75
C LEU A 242 -5.10 52.88 -28.64
N ALA A 243 -5.63 53.15 -27.44
CA ALA A 243 -6.47 54.31 -27.23
C ALA A 243 -5.73 55.64 -27.54
N GLY A 244 -4.47 55.75 -27.10
CA GLY A 244 -3.62 56.91 -27.43
C GLY A 244 -3.38 57.08 -28.94
N ALA A 245 -3.20 55.97 -29.66
CA ALA A 245 -3.01 56.00 -31.12
C ALA A 245 -4.28 56.41 -31.89
N PHE A 246 -5.48 56.15 -31.34
CA PHE A 246 -6.76 56.57 -31.95
C PHE A 246 -7.17 58.00 -31.58
N MET A 247 -6.67 58.49 -30.44
CA MET A 247 -7.03 59.85 -29.96
C MET A 247 -6.09 60.94 -30.46
N GLY A 248 -5.00 60.60 -31.15
CA GLY A 248 -3.99 61.51 -31.71
C GLY A 248 -2.97 61.87 -30.67
#